data_222f38411400ae5154b83152e91dbb5f
#
_entry.id   222f38411400ae5154b83152e91dbb5f
#
_cell.length_a   1.000
_cell.length_b   1.000
_cell.length_c   1.000
_cell.angle_alpha   90.00
_cell.angle_beta   90.00
_cell.angle_gamma   90.00
#
_symmetry.space_group_name_H-M   'P 1'
#
loop_
_entity.id
_entity.type
_entity.pdbx_description
1 polymer ?
#
loop_
_entity_poly.entity_id
_entity_poly.type
_entity_poly.pdbx_seq_one_letter_code
_entity_poly.pdbx_strand_id
1 'polypeptide(L)'
;MIVNYFFLLIILLISIVSPLSGNSISGSILASKYSSSINDFQKSADFNLKILESGIDDPAFYNDALLYLVASGNFNASFKLSKKMFDLDIRSPALGLVMIIEKISKEKINESISLVNLFEKDLPPVLVASIRGWMNLKKGKLEDSLYEFKKLSDTDLNFDLGAYYSAIAYSKFSKNEEALKIINKNNDNFKLLGKNFEILKSEIMIMNGESFKVLETLKKSISDFLNDITLKELYHKI
;
A
#
# COMPACT_ATOMS: atom_id res chain seq x y z
N MET A 1 -18.90 -61.64 21.61
CA MET A 1 -17.98 -61.03 22.57
C MET A 1 -16.94 -60.12 21.87
N ILE A 2 -16.37 -60.51 20.76
CA ILE A 2 -15.33 -59.71 20.03
C ILE A 2 -15.84 -58.36 19.49
N VAL A 3 -17.09 -58.31 19.05
CA VAL A 3 -17.71 -57.08 18.48
C VAL A 3 -17.82 -55.93 19.51
N ASN A 4 -18.06 -56.27 20.79
CA ASN A 4 -18.15 -55.25 21.87
C ASN A 4 -16.77 -54.62 22.19
N TYR A 5 -15.68 -55.34 22.06
CA TYR A 5 -14.33 -54.80 22.30
C TYR A 5 -13.88 -53.89 21.16
N PHE A 6 -14.29 -54.19 19.93
CA PHE A 6 -13.98 -53.35 18.78
C PHE A 6 -14.72 -51.99 18.87
N PHE A 7 -15.99 -52.01 19.29
CA PHE A 7 -16.76 -50.77 19.52
C PHE A 7 -16.18 -49.92 20.66
N LEU A 8 -15.74 -50.56 21.75
CA LEU A 8 -15.07 -49.93 22.89
C LEU A 8 -13.73 -49.30 22.48
N LEU A 9 -12.97 -49.96 21.60
CA LEU A 9 -11.69 -49.46 21.06
C LEU A 9 -11.93 -48.24 20.14
N ILE A 10 -12.99 -48.21 19.33
CA ILE A 10 -13.35 -47.06 18.49
C ILE A 10 -13.79 -45.88 19.35
N ILE A 11 -14.58 -46.09 20.39
CA ILE A 11 -15.00 -45.01 21.32
C ILE A 11 -13.79 -44.46 22.08
N LEU A 12 -12.85 -45.32 22.48
CA LEU A 12 -11.60 -44.91 23.12
C LEU A 12 -10.72 -44.11 22.18
N LEU A 13 -10.59 -44.50 20.91
CA LEU A 13 -9.86 -43.74 19.89
C LEU A 13 -10.50 -42.40 19.57
N ILE A 14 -11.83 -42.32 19.55
CA ILE A 14 -12.56 -41.05 19.33
C ILE A 14 -12.43 -40.12 20.54
N SER A 15 -12.36 -40.66 21.76
CA SER A 15 -12.18 -39.86 23.00
C SER A 15 -10.75 -39.35 23.21
N ILE A 16 -9.76 -39.97 22.54
CA ILE A 16 -8.36 -39.49 22.56
C ILE A 16 -8.12 -38.39 21.52
N VAL A 17 -8.95 -38.30 20.49
CA VAL A 17 -8.99 -37.11 19.60
C VAL A 17 -9.72 -36.01 20.37
N SER A 18 -9.06 -35.44 21.38
CA SER A 18 -9.43 -34.12 21.86
C SER A 18 -9.55 -33.24 20.63
N PRO A 19 -10.69 -32.50 20.43
CA PRO A 19 -10.69 -31.51 19.38
C PRO A 19 -9.44 -30.67 19.59
N LEU A 20 -8.58 -30.59 18.58
CA LEU A 20 -7.46 -29.64 18.58
C LEU A 20 -8.14 -28.29 18.76
N SER A 21 -8.39 -27.94 20.02
CA SER A 21 -8.93 -26.65 20.34
C SER A 21 -7.86 -25.67 19.88
N GLY A 22 -8.17 -24.83 18.89
CA GLY A 22 -7.29 -23.77 18.37
C GLY A 22 -6.88 -22.76 19.47
N ASN A 23 -7.02 -23.13 20.72
CA ASN A 23 -6.59 -22.42 21.93
C ASN A 23 -5.14 -22.76 22.32
N SER A 24 -4.50 -23.77 21.70
CA SER A 24 -3.07 -23.96 21.89
C SER A 24 -2.29 -22.96 21.05
N ILE A 25 -1.17 -22.47 21.57
CA ILE A 25 -0.27 -21.57 20.83
C ILE A 25 0.13 -22.17 19.49
N SER A 26 0.52 -23.45 19.48
CA SER A 26 0.87 -24.18 18.24
C SER A 26 -0.31 -24.26 17.27
N GLY A 27 -1.53 -24.48 17.77
CA GLY A 27 -2.75 -24.46 16.97
C GLY A 27 -3.01 -23.10 16.35
N SER A 28 -2.82 -22.00 17.11
CA SER A 28 -2.96 -20.64 16.60
C SER A 28 -1.91 -20.30 15.55
N ILE A 29 -0.67 -20.73 15.71
CA ILE A 29 0.40 -20.56 14.69
C ILE A 29 0.03 -21.26 13.37
N LEU A 30 -0.37 -22.52 13.44
CA LEU A 30 -0.78 -23.27 12.26
C LEU A 30 -2.02 -22.67 11.60
N ALA A 31 -3.02 -22.28 12.38
CA ALA A 31 -4.23 -21.66 11.89
C ALA A 31 -3.96 -20.31 11.23
N SER A 32 -3.06 -19.49 11.80
CA SER A 32 -2.64 -18.24 11.18
C SER A 32 -1.98 -18.46 9.82
N LYS A 33 -1.01 -19.38 9.75
CA LYS A 33 -0.33 -19.72 8.48
C LYS A 33 -1.28 -20.29 7.44
N TYR A 34 -2.18 -21.18 7.85
CA TYR A 34 -3.19 -21.72 6.94
C TYR A 34 -4.11 -20.61 6.40
N SER A 35 -4.65 -19.77 7.29
CA SER A 35 -5.53 -18.66 6.89
C SER A 35 -4.83 -17.70 5.92
N SER A 36 -3.54 -17.38 6.15
CA SER A 36 -2.78 -16.53 5.23
C SER A 36 -2.57 -17.18 3.86
N SER A 37 -2.37 -18.50 3.81
CA SER A 37 -2.20 -19.23 2.55
C SER A 37 -3.43 -19.25 1.66
N ILE A 38 -4.62 -19.06 2.25
CA ILE A 38 -5.90 -18.93 1.54
C ILE A 38 -6.38 -17.48 1.45
N ASN A 39 -5.50 -16.51 1.76
CA ASN A 39 -5.78 -15.05 1.77
C ASN A 39 -6.87 -14.61 2.76
N ASP A 40 -7.18 -15.40 3.81
CA ASP A 40 -8.05 -14.99 4.91
C ASP A 40 -7.21 -14.20 5.94
N PHE A 41 -6.79 -12.99 5.53
CA PHE A 41 -5.89 -12.17 6.35
C PHE A 41 -6.51 -11.72 7.67
N GLN A 42 -7.84 -11.57 7.72
CA GLN A 42 -8.51 -11.23 8.99
C GLN A 42 -8.31 -12.34 10.02
N LYS A 43 -8.59 -13.60 9.67
CA LYS A 43 -8.34 -14.72 10.59
C LYS A 43 -6.87 -14.89 10.92
N SER A 44 -5.96 -14.65 9.96
CA SER A 44 -4.53 -14.68 10.23
C SER A 44 -4.13 -13.66 11.29
N ALA A 45 -4.65 -12.43 11.20
CA ALA A 45 -4.44 -11.40 12.22
C ALA A 45 -4.99 -11.81 13.57
N ASP A 46 -6.23 -12.32 13.63
CA ASP A 46 -6.88 -12.75 14.86
C ASP A 46 -6.09 -13.85 15.58
N PHE A 47 -5.55 -14.82 14.84
CA PHE A 47 -4.71 -15.87 15.42
C PHE A 47 -3.36 -15.33 15.93
N ASN A 48 -2.71 -14.42 15.21
CA ASN A 48 -1.46 -13.79 15.69
C ASN A 48 -1.71 -12.93 16.92
N LEU A 49 -2.82 -12.18 16.98
CA LEU A 49 -3.19 -11.43 18.17
C LEU A 49 -3.40 -12.33 19.38
N LYS A 50 -4.06 -13.51 19.22
CA LYS A 50 -4.21 -14.51 20.30
C LYS A 50 -2.85 -15.05 20.78
N ILE A 51 -1.88 -15.25 19.86
CA ILE A 51 -0.52 -15.64 20.24
C ILE A 51 0.11 -14.57 21.12
N LEU A 52 0.01 -13.30 20.74
CA LEU A 52 0.54 -12.18 21.52
C LEU A 52 -0.18 -12.02 22.88
N GLU A 53 -1.49 -12.27 22.93
CA GLU A 53 -2.28 -12.27 24.17
C GLU A 53 -1.89 -13.41 25.13
N SER A 54 -1.35 -14.51 24.61
CA SER A 54 -0.86 -15.62 25.44
C SER A 54 0.48 -15.33 26.14
N GLY A 55 1.05 -14.15 25.95
CA GLY A 55 2.29 -13.72 26.58
C GLY A 55 3.56 -14.04 25.78
N ILE A 56 3.42 -14.50 24.55
CA ILE A 56 4.57 -14.60 23.63
C ILE A 56 4.92 -13.20 23.12
N ASP A 57 6.12 -12.75 23.46
CA ASP A 57 6.62 -11.41 23.12
C ASP A 57 7.69 -11.50 22.04
N ASP A 58 7.37 -12.20 20.93
CA ASP A 58 8.26 -12.33 19.78
C ASP A 58 7.92 -11.30 18.70
N PRO A 59 8.88 -10.44 18.31
CA PRO A 59 8.70 -9.43 17.25
C PRO A 59 8.12 -9.96 15.94
N ALA A 60 8.37 -11.22 15.60
CA ALA A 60 7.84 -11.84 14.37
C ALA A 60 6.31 -11.88 14.38
N PHE A 61 5.68 -12.29 15.50
CA PHE A 61 4.22 -12.32 15.59
C PHE A 61 3.58 -10.94 15.58
N TYR A 62 4.26 -9.92 16.14
CA TYR A 62 3.82 -8.54 16.02
C TYR A 62 3.82 -8.05 14.57
N ASN A 63 4.89 -8.32 13.84
CA ASN A 63 5.00 -7.94 12.43
C ASN A 63 3.97 -8.66 11.56
N ASP A 64 3.80 -9.98 11.76
CA ASP A 64 2.82 -10.77 11.01
C ASP A 64 1.39 -10.26 11.31
N ALA A 65 1.05 -10.02 12.58
CA ALA A 65 -0.24 -9.45 12.96
C ALA A 65 -0.48 -8.09 12.30
N LEU A 66 0.53 -7.21 12.31
CA LEU A 66 0.45 -5.88 11.70
C LEU A 66 0.20 -5.97 10.19
N LEU A 67 0.96 -6.81 9.48
CA LEU A 67 0.82 -7.01 8.04
C LEU A 67 -0.56 -7.57 7.68
N TYR A 68 -1.06 -8.56 8.43
CA TYR A 68 -2.37 -9.14 8.17
C TYR A 68 -3.52 -8.19 8.50
N LEU A 69 -3.40 -7.36 9.54
CA LEU A 69 -4.38 -6.30 9.82
C LEU A 69 -4.45 -5.28 8.67
N VAL A 70 -3.30 -4.91 8.12
CA VAL A 70 -3.26 -4.01 6.95
C VAL A 70 -3.87 -4.70 5.72
N ALA A 71 -3.49 -5.95 5.44
CA ALA A 71 -3.98 -6.72 4.29
C ALA A 71 -5.49 -6.97 4.35
N SER A 72 -6.07 -7.10 5.56
CA SER A 72 -7.52 -7.23 5.77
C SER A 72 -8.27 -5.89 5.75
N GLY A 73 -7.57 -4.75 5.62
CA GLY A 73 -8.18 -3.42 5.69
C GLY A 73 -8.55 -2.95 7.09
N ASN A 74 -8.13 -3.68 8.14
CA ASN A 74 -8.42 -3.30 9.53
C ASN A 74 -7.42 -2.26 10.04
N PHE A 75 -7.46 -1.07 9.44
CA PHE A 75 -6.52 0.02 9.75
C PHE A 75 -6.59 0.49 11.19
N ASN A 76 -7.79 0.52 11.80
CA ASN A 76 -7.92 0.95 13.21
C ASN A 76 -7.15 0.02 14.16
N ALA A 77 -7.22 -1.29 13.95
CA ALA A 77 -6.46 -2.25 14.75
C ALA A 77 -4.96 -2.18 14.44
N SER A 78 -4.57 -1.99 13.16
CA SER A 78 -3.16 -1.84 12.78
C SER A 78 -2.53 -0.61 13.43
N PHE A 79 -3.23 0.53 13.51
CA PHE A 79 -2.73 1.74 14.19
C PHE A 79 -2.56 1.52 15.71
N LYS A 80 -3.48 0.80 16.35
CA LYS A 80 -3.33 0.45 17.79
C LYS A 80 -2.13 -0.47 18.01
N LEU A 81 -2.00 -1.49 17.17
CA LEU A 81 -0.90 -2.44 17.26
C LEU A 81 0.45 -1.75 17.00
N SER A 82 0.52 -0.88 15.98
CA SER A 82 1.74 -0.15 15.66
C SER A 82 2.21 0.74 16.80
N LYS A 83 1.29 1.39 17.51
CA LYS A 83 1.63 2.15 18.72
C LYS A 83 2.21 1.25 19.81
N LYS A 84 1.58 0.09 20.09
CA LYS A 84 2.10 -0.89 21.06
C LYS A 84 3.50 -1.37 20.67
N MET A 85 3.73 -1.71 19.40
CA MET A 85 5.03 -2.13 18.89
C MET A 85 6.09 -1.03 19.09
N PHE A 86 5.73 0.22 18.80
CA PHE A 86 6.61 1.36 18.99
C PHE A 86 6.99 1.56 20.46
N ASP A 87 6.03 1.46 21.37
CA ASP A 87 6.23 1.57 22.82
C ASP A 87 7.10 0.42 23.37
N LEU A 88 7.06 -0.77 22.73
CA LEU A 88 7.92 -1.92 23.03
C LEU A 88 9.28 -1.89 22.32
N ASP A 89 9.62 -0.81 21.62
CA ASP A 89 10.83 -0.65 20.81
C ASP A 89 11.01 -1.74 19.72
N ILE A 90 9.92 -2.36 19.27
CA ILE A 90 9.93 -3.27 18.12
C ILE A 90 10.00 -2.41 16.86
N ARG A 91 11.08 -2.56 16.09
CA ARG A 91 11.33 -1.79 14.85
C ARG A 91 11.13 -2.68 13.62
N SER A 92 10.43 -2.14 12.61
CA SER A 92 10.31 -2.78 11.30
C SER A 92 9.88 -1.77 10.23
N PRO A 93 10.14 -2.05 8.95
CA PRO A 93 9.62 -1.23 7.84
C PRO A 93 8.09 -1.12 7.85
N ALA A 94 7.39 -2.22 8.16
CA ALA A 94 5.93 -2.23 8.23
C ALA A 94 5.40 -1.30 9.33
N LEU A 95 6.02 -1.32 10.53
CA LEU A 95 5.69 -0.41 11.60
C LEU A 95 5.84 1.06 11.16
N GLY A 96 6.99 1.40 10.57
CA GLY A 96 7.26 2.75 10.10
C GLY A 96 6.20 3.23 9.10
N LEU A 97 5.88 2.41 8.10
CA LEU A 97 4.86 2.72 7.10
C LEU A 97 3.47 2.92 7.71
N VAL A 98 3.03 2.02 8.59
CA VAL A 98 1.70 2.12 9.22
C VAL A 98 1.58 3.39 10.07
N MET A 99 2.60 3.74 10.85
CA MET A 99 2.61 4.98 11.64
C MET A 99 2.59 6.23 10.76
N ILE A 100 3.36 6.24 9.67
CA ILE A 100 3.39 7.35 8.71
C ILE A 100 2.01 7.50 8.04
N ILE A 101 1.42 6.41 7.57
CA ILE A 101 0.09 6.40 6.94
C ILE A 101 -0.98 6.90 7.92
N GLU A 102 -0.92 6.52 9.19
CA GLU A 102 -1.82 7.05 10.22
C GLU A 102 -1.73 8.58 10.32
N LYS A 103 -0.54 9.15 10.30
CA LYS A 103 -0.37 10.62 10.36
C LYS A 103 -0.86 11.31 9.08
N ILE A 104 -0.59 10.70 7.93
CA ILE A 104 -1.09 11.20 6.64
C ILE A 104 -2.62 11.21 6.61
N SER A 105 -3.25 10.11 7.02
CA SER A 105 -4.73 9.97 7.04
C SER A 105 -5.41 10.97 7.97
N LYS A 106 -4.70 11.42 9.01
CA LYS A 106 -5.15 12.47 9.95
C LYS A 106 -4.69 13.87 9.57
N GLU A 107 -4.15 14.06 8.37
CA GLU A 107 -3.60 15.32 7.85
C GLU A 107 -2.48 15.95 8.69
N LYS A 108 -1.82 15.16 9.54
CA LYS A 108 -0.71 15.57 10.39
C LYS A 108 0.63 15.54 9.65
N ILE A 109 0.76 16.37 8.63
CA ILE A 109 1.88 16.33 7.67
C ILE A 109 3.25 16.49 8.34
N ASN A 110 3.39 17.38 9.32
CA ASN A 110 4.66 17.57 10.02
C ASN A 110 5.06 16.34 10.85
N GLU A 111 4.07 15.71 11.54
CA GLU A 111 4.32 14.47 12.29
C GLU A 111 4.69 13.33 11.34
N SER A 112 4.06 13.23 10.15
CA SER A 112 4.41 12.21 9.17
C SER A 112 5.84 12.37 8.64
N ILE A 113 6.30 13.60 8.35
CA ILE A 113 7.68 13.87 7.95
C ILE A 113 8.67 13.48 9.07
N SER A 114 8.36 13.80 10.32
CA SER A 114 9.19 13.41 11.46
C SER A 114 9.33 11.90 11.57
N LEU A 115 8.23 11.15 11.34
CA LEU A 115 8.28 9.69 11.32
C LEU A 115 9.07 9.14 10.12
N VAL A 116 8.94 9.74 8.94
CA VAL A 116 9.79 9.37 7.79
C VAL A 116 11.27 9.51 8.13
N ASN A 117 11.66 10.60 8.80
CA ASN A 117 13.04 10.80 9.23
C ASN A 117 13.48 9.78 10.29
N LEU A 118 12.58 9.43 11.21
CA LEU A 118 12.85 8.43 12.26
C LEU A 118 13.09 7.03 11.67
N PHE A 119 12.31 6.65 10.65
CA PHE A 119 12.34 5.33 10.00
C PHE A 119 13.13 5.33 8.69
N GLU A 120 13.87 6.38 8.37
CA GLU A 120 14.58 6.52 7.08
C GLU A 120 15.51 5.35 6.75
N LYS A 121 16.18 4.80 7.77
CA LYS A 121 17.10 3.67 7.60
C LYS A 121 16.38 2.32 7.43
N ASP A 122 15.14 2.23 7.90
CA ASP A 122 14.34 1.00 7.87
C ASP A 122 13.51 0.92 6.59
N LEU A 123 13.26 2.06 5.93
CA LEU A 123 12.41 2.14 4.74
C LEU A 123 13.24 2.13 3.45
N PRO A 124 12.72 1.52 2.36
CA PRO A 124 13.34 1.65 1.05
C PRO A 124 13.49 3.13 0.64
N PRO A 125 14.66 3.54 0.10
CA PRO A 125 14.91 4.95 -0.29
C PRO A 125 13.85 5.51 -1.24
N VAL A 126 13.34 4.69 -2.14
CA VAL A 126 12.24 5.04 -3.08
C VAL A 126 10.97 5.46 -2.32
N LEU A 127 10.60 4.77 -1.25
CA LEU A 127 9.44 5.13 -0.44
C LEU A 127 9.68 6.42 0.36
N VAL A 128 10.87 6.57 0.95
CA VAL A 128 11.25 7.78 1.68
C VAL A 128 11.15 9.01 0.80
N ALA A 129 11.77 8.98 -0.38
CA ALA A 129 11.74 10.09 -1.34
C ALA A 129 10.32 10.37 -1.85
N SER A 130 9.55 9.31 -2.18
CA SER A 130 8.16 9.46 -2.59
C SER A 130 7.30 10.15 -1.54
N ILE A 131 7.36 9.67 -0.29
CA ILE A 131 6.55 10.23 0.80
C ILE A 131 6.97 11.68 1.08
N ARG A 132 8.28 11.98 1.18
CA ARG A 132 8.76 13.36 1.37
C ARG A 132 8.32 14.29 0.25
N GLY A 133 8.44 13.84 -0.99
CA GLY A 133 8.01 14.60 -2.16
C GLY A 133 6.53 14.96 -2.09
N TRP A 134 5.66 13.99 -1.85
CA TRP A 134 4.22 14.23 -1.74
C TRP A 134 3.84 15.07 -0.52
N MET A 135 4.52 14.91 0.63
CA MET A 135 4.28 15.74 1.80
C MET A 135 4.71 17.19 1.58
N ASN A 136 5.84 17.43 0.91
CA ASN A 136 6.27 18.77 0.53
C ASN A 136 5.27 19.41 -0.45
N LEU A 137 4.78 18.64 -1.42
CA LEU A 137 3.76 19.12 -2.35
C LEU A 137 2.48 19.55 -1.62
N LYS A 138 2.02 18.76 -0.65
CA LYS A 138 0.84 19.11 0.17
C LYS A 138 1.07 20.37 1.01
N LYS A 139 2.31 20.67 1.37
CA LYS A 139 2.72 21.91 2.08
C LYS A 139 2.90 23.11 1.15
N GLY A 140 2.64 22.98 -0.13
CA GLY A 140 2.83 24.05 -1.11
C GLY A 140 4.29 24.29 -1.50
N LYS A 141 5.20 23.37 -1.21
CA LYS A 141 6.64 23.50 -1.44
C LYS A 141 7.04 22.73 -2.70
N LEU A 142 6.80 23.35 -3.87
CA LEU A 142 7.06 22.70 -5.15
C LEU A 142 8.54 22.28 -5.31
N GLU A 143 9.48 23.20 -5.07
CA GLU A 143 10.91 22.95 -5.29
C GLU A 143 11.45 21.83 -4.39
N ASP A 144 11.05 21.83 -3.09
CA ASP A 144 11.40 20.75 -2.16
C ASP A 144 10.82 19.40 -2.62
N SER A 145 9.60 19.41 -3.19
CA SER A 145 8.95 18.23 -3.73
C SER A 145 9.69 17.68 -4.95
N LEU A 146 10.03 18.56 -5.91
CA LEU A 146 10.79 18.20 -7.11
C LEU A 146 12.18 17.66 -6.78
N TYR A 147 12.84 18.22 -5.76
CA TYR A 147 14.13 17.72 -5.27
C TYR A 147 14.02 16.27 -4.79
N GLU A 148 12.97 15.94 -4.01
CA GLU A 148 12.75 14.56 -3.57
C GLU A 148 12.38 13.63 -4.73
N PHE A 149 11.52 14.07 -5.66
CA PHE A 149 11.13 13.26 -6.82
C PHE A 149 12.31 12.99 -7.76
N LYS A 150 13.26 13.93 -7.89
CA LYS A 150 14.47 13.70 -8.69
C LYS A 150 15.28 12.49 -8.23
N LYS A 151 15.28 12.17 -6.93
CA LYS A 151 15.95 10.98 -6.38
C LYS A 151 15.35 9.66 -6.87
N LEU A 152 14.15 9.70 -7.46
CA LEU A 152 13.45 8.53 -7.97
C LEU A 152 13.78 8.23 -9.43
N SER A 153 14.40 9.16 -10.16
CA SER A 153 14.73 8.99 -11.58
C SER A 153 15.85 7.97 -11.80
N ASP A 154 16.70 7.71 -10.81
CA ASP A 154 17.82 6.77 -10.88
C ASP A 154 17.48 5.39 -10.30
N THR A 155 16.19 5.05 -10.21
CA THR A 155 15.75 3.74 -9.69
C THR A 155 15.70 2.70 -10.81
N ASP A 156 15.89 1.42 -10.45
CA ASP A 156 15.82 0.26 -11.38
C ASP A 156 14.38 -0.03 -11.88
N LEU A 157 13.50 0.95 -11.82
CA LEU A 157 12.15 0.83 -12.36
C LEU A 157 12.18 0.97 -13.89
N ASN A 158 11.29 0.24 -14.57
CA ASN A 158 11.18 0.26 -16.04
C ASN A 158 10.71 1.61 -16.62
N PHE A 159 10.43 2.60 -15.76
CA PHE A 159 10.04 3.96 -16.13
C PHE A 159 10.54 4.98 -15.11
N ASP A 160 10.71 6.23 -15.54
CA ASP A 160 11.16 7.34 -14.67
C ASP A 160 10.02 7.82 -13.76
N LEU A 161 9.95 7.19 -12.57
CA LEU A 161 8.96 7.54 -11.54
C LEU A 161 9.11 9.00 -11.07
N GLY A 162 10.35 9.49 -11.00
CA GLY A 162 10.66 10.86 -10.59
C GLY A 162 10.10 11.88 -11.59
N ALA A 163 10.29 11.64 -12.88
CA ALA A 163 9.72 12.48 -13.92
C ALA A 163 8.18 12.44 -13.90
N TYR A 164 7.58 11.27 -13.70
CA TYR A 164 6.13 11.13 -13.63
C TYR A 164 5.53 11.93 -12.45
N TYR A 165 6.10 11.80 -11.25
CA TYR A 165 5.66 12.57 -10.09
C TYR A 165 5.93 14.06 -10.24
N SER A 166 7.03 14.44 -10.89
CA SER A 166 7.34 15.85 -11.18
C SER A 166 6.32 16.47 -12.14
N ALA A 167 5.87 15.74 -13.15
CA ALA A 167 4.81 16.22 -14.05
C ALA A 167 3.51 16.48 -13.30
N ILE A 168 3.12 15.57 -12.39
CA ILE A 168 1.95 15.78 -11.53
C ILE A 168 2.14 17.01 -10.62
N ALA A 169 3.33 17.17 -10.03
CA ALA A 169 3.64 18.29 -9.15
C ALA A 169 3.52 19.64 -9.88
N TYR A 170 4.11 19.73 -11.06
CA TYR A 170 3.99 20.95 -11.89
C TYR A 170 2.54 21.27 -12.24
N SER A 171 1.77 20.26 -12.67
CA SER A 171 0.35 20.44 -12.98
C SER A 171 -0.46 20.96 -11.80
N LYS A 172 -0.23 20.41 -10.59
CA LYS A 172 -0.89 20.87 -9.36
C LYS A 172 -0.58 22.33 -8.98
N PHE A 173 0.52 22.87 -9.49
CA PHE A 173 0.90 24.28 -9.33
C PHE A 173 0.59 25.13 -10.56
N SER A 174 -0.28 24.64 -11.46
CA SER A 174 -0.66 25.32 -12.70
C SER A 174 0.51 25.63 -13.63
N LYS A 175 1.64 24.94 -13.49
CA LYS A 175 2.81 25.00 -14.36
C LYS A 175 2.66 23.94 -15.47
N ASN A 176 1.59 24.07 -16.26
CA ASN A 176 1.19 23.02 -17.22
C ASN A 176 2.17 22.87 -18.39
N GLU A 177 2.83 23.95 -18.81
CA GLU A 177 3.86 23.87 -19.85
C GLU A 177 5.06 23.00 -19.41
N GLU A 178 5.53 23.18 -18.18
CA GLU A 178 6.62 22.40 -17.60
C GLU A 178 6.20 20.94 -17.46
N ALA A 179 4.98 20.69 -17.02
CA ALA A 179 4.43 19.33 -16.94
C ALA A 179 4.39 18.66 -18.32
N LEU A 180 3.91 19.35 -19.36
CA LEU A 180 3.88 18.85 -20.74
C LEU A 180 5.27 18.60 -21.31
N LYS A 181 6.26 19.45 -21.01
CA LYS A 181 7.66 19.20 -21.43
C LYS A 181 8.18 17.86 -20.88
N ILE A 182 7.92 17.57 -19.61
CA ILE A 182 8.32 16.30 -18.99
C ILE A 182 7.58 15.13 -19.64
N ILE A 183 6.26 15.22 -19.80
CA ILE A 183 5.43 14.19 -20.41
C ILE A 183 5.89 13.88 -21.84
N ASN A 184 6.10 14.90 -22.65
CA ASN A 184 6.50 14.71 -24.05
C ASN A 184 7.90 14.10 -24.15
N LYS A 185 8.83 14.49 -23.27
CA LYS A 185 10.18 13.91 -23.21
C LYS A 185 10.17 12.43 -22.84
N ASN A 186 9.25 12.01 -21.98
CA ASN A 186 9.18 10.65 -21.41
C ASN A 186 7.99 9.84 -21.95
N ASN A 187 7.34 10.28 -23.02
CA ASN A 187 6.09 9.71 -23.51
C ASN A 187 6.13 8.19 -23.71
N ASP A 188 7.22 7.65 -24.26
CA ASP A 188 7.33 6.21 -24.51
C ASP A 188 7.53 5.41 -23.21
N ASN A 189 8.28 5.94 -22.25
CA ASN A 189 8.47 5.33 -20.93
C ASN A 189 7.17 5.34 -20.12
N PHE A 190 6.38 6.41 -20.23
CA PHE A 190 5.13 6.53 -19.47
C PHE A 190 3.98 5.70 -20.04
N LYS A 191 4.05 5.26 -21.30
CA LYS A 191 3.07 4.33 -21.89
C LYS A 191 2.91 3.03 -21.08
N LEU A 192 3.95 2.61 -20.34
CA LEU A 192 3.87 1.47 -19.45
C LEU A 192 2.85 1.65 -18.31
N LEU A 193 2.48 2.89 -17.99
CA LEU A 193 1.45 3.23 -17.01
C LEU A 193 0.02 3.09 -17.57
N GLY A 194 -0.11 2.80 -18.87
CA GLY A 194 -1.38 2.57 -19.54
C GLY A 194 -2.34 3.76 -19.40
N LYS A 195 -3.60 3.46 -19.07
CA LYS A 195 -4.66 4.47 -18.97
C LYS A 195 -4.37 5.61 -17.99
N ASN A 196 -3.65 5.36 -16.91
CA ASN A 196 -3.35 6.39 -15.90
C ASN A 196 -2.47 7.50 -16.50
N PHE A 197 -1.57 7.14 -17.41
CA PHE A 197 -0.76 8.10 -18.14
C PHE A 197 -1.62 8.92 -19.13
N GLU A 198 -2.50 8.26 -19.87
CA GLU A 198 -3.38 8.93 -20.83
C GLU A 198 -4.34 9.91 -20.14
N ILE A 199 -4.87 9.55 -18.97
CA ILE A 199 -5.69 10.45 -18.14
C ILE A 199 -4.86 11.67 -17.71
N LEU A 200 -3.69 11.46 -17.10
CA LEU A 200 -2.84 12.56 -16.64
C LEU A 200 -2.45 13.50 -17.78
N LYS A 201 -2.01 12.96 -18.92
CA LYS A 201 -1.64 13.72 -20.10
C LYS A 201 -2.79 14.56 -20.60
N SER A 202 -3.98 13.96 -20.71
CA SER A 202 -5.18 14.65 -21.18
C SER A 202 -5.60 15.76 -20.23
N GLU A 203 -5.61 15.54 -18.93
CA GLU A 203 -5.91 16.56 -17.93
C GLU A 203 -4.96 17.75 -18.03
N ILE A 204 -3.65 17.51 -18.14
CA ILE A 204 -2.65 18.58 -18.26
C ILE A 204 -2.81 19.35 -19.57
N MET A 205 -3.09 18.67 -20.69
CA MET A 205 -3.33 19.30 -21.98
C MET A 205 -4.60 20.19 -21.93
N ILE A 206 -5.68 19.73 -21.30
CA ILE A 206 -6.90 20.53 -21.10
C ILE A 206 -6.59 21.79 -20.30
N MET A 207 -5.88 21.64 -19.17
CA MET A 207 -5.46 22.77 -18.33
C MET A 207 -4.52 23.74 -19.04
N ASN A 208 -3.82 23.28 -20.10
CA ASN A 208 -2.96 24.08 -20.95
C ASN A 208 -3.71 24.72 -22.15
N GLY A 209 -5.03 24.54 -22.24
CA GLY A 209 -5.85 25.10 -23.30
C GLY A 209 -5.83 24.28 -24.62
N GLU A 210 -5.31 23.06 -24.62
CA GLU A 210 -5.18 22.20 -25.79
C GLU A 210 -6.33 21.19 -25.94
N SER A 211 -7.55 21.55 -25.49
CA SER A 211 -8.72 20.67 -25.44
C SER A 211 -9.03 19.97 -26.76
N PHE A 212 -8.84 20.67 -27.91
CA PHE A 212 -9.12 20.09 -29.22
C PHE A 212 -8.21 18.90 -29.56
N LYS A 213 -6.91 19.00 -29.21
CA LYS A 213 -5.95 17.91 -29.43
C LYS A 213 -6.26 16.72 -28.52
N VAL A 214 -6.79 16.99 -27.34
CA VAL A 214 -7.14 15.94 -26.37
C VAL A 214 -8.27 15.07 -26.86
N LEU A 215 -9.26 15.64 -27.54
CA LEU A 215 -10.40 14.87 -28.10
C LEU A 215 -9.94 13.76 -29.07
N GLU A 216 -8.95 14.03 -29.92
CA GLU A 216 -8.39 13.01 -30.83
C GLU A 216 -7.65 11.92 -30.06
N THR A 217 -6.85 12.32 -29.07
CA THR A 217 -6.09 11.37 -28.23
C THR A 217 -7.02 10.49 -27.43
N LEU A 218 -8.04 11.07 -26.78
CA LEU A 218 -9.00 10.31 -25.97
C LEU A 218 -9.86 9.37 -26.81
N LYS A 219 -10.25 9.73 -28.02
CA LYS A 219 -10.96 8.80 -28.95
C LYS A 219 -10.15 7.52 -29.16
N LYS A 220 -8.84 7.64 -29.36
CA LYS A 220 -7.95 6.49 -29.50
C LYS A 220 -7.85 5.70 -28.20
N SER A 221 -7.59 6.37 -27.09
CA SER A 221 -7.46 5.73 -25.78
C SER A 221 -8.74 5.04 -25.31
N ILE A 222 -9.92 5.60 -25.63
CA ILE A 222 -11.21 4.95 -25.36
C ILE A 222 -11.37 3.69 -26.20
N SER A 223 -10.87 3.65 -27.45
CA SER A 223 -10.89 2.43 -28.27
C SER A 223 -10.00 1.34 -27.69
N ASP A 224 -8.87 1.70 -27.10
CA ASP A 224 -7.91 0.79 -26.49
C ASP A 224 -8.38 0.30 -25.11
N PHE A 225 -9.19 1.10 -24.40
CA PHE A 225 -9.70 0.84 -23.06
C PHE A 225 -11.25 0.93 -23.02
N LEU A 226 -11.92 0.14 -23.84
CA LEU A 226 -13.36 0.20 -24.16
C LEU A 226 -14.32 0.31 -22.97
N ASN A 227 -13.94 -0.18 -21.80
CA ASN A 227 -14.78 -0.22 -20.60
C ASN A 227 -14.35 0.81 -19.53
N ASP A 228 -13.43 1.72 -19.82
CA ASP A 228 -12.98 2.68 -18.82
C ASP A 228 -13.92 3.87 -18.71
N ILE A 229 -14.60 3.95 -17.58
CA ILE A 229 -15.59 5.01 -17.28
C ILE A 229 -14.88 6.36 -17.16
N THR A 230 -13.69 6.41 -16.57
CA THR A 230 -12.96 7.66 -16.33
C THR A 230 -12.53 8.35 -17.62
N LEU A 231 -12.04 7.59 -18.60
CA LEU A 231 -11.69 8.13 -19.91
C LEU A 231 -12.92 8.64 -20.67
N LYS A 232 -14.05 7.93 -20.56
CA LYS A 232 -15.32 8.38 -21.14
C LYS A 232 -15.84 9.66 -20.48
N GLU A 233 -15.79 9.73 -19.14
CA GLU A 233 -16.19 10.95 -18.42
C GLU A 233 -15.31 12.14 -18.78
N LEU A 234 -13.97 11.93 -18.91
CA LEU A 234 -13.06 12.99 -19.33
C LEU A 234 -13.38 13.47 -20.74
N TYR A 235 -13.69 12.56 -21.66
CA TYR A 235 -14.10 12.89 -23.04
C TYR A 235 -15.38 13.73 -23.10
N HIS A 236 -16.34 13.46 -22.21
CA HIS A 236 -17.60 14.20 -22.16
C HIS A 236 -17.51 15.58 -21.45
N LYS A 237 -16.41 15.84 -20.75
CA LYS A 237 -16.17 17.14 -20.07
C LYS A 237 -15.50 18.19 -20.95
N ILE A 238 -14.97 17.80 -22.11
CA ILE A 238 -14.31 18.67 -23.08
C ILE A 238 -15.31 19.20 -24.09
#